data_61dfa62a41eee09be832ec64ab792ee0
#
_entry.id   61dfa62a41eee09be832ec64ab792ee0
#
_cell.length_a   1.000
_cell.length_b   1.000
_cell.length_c   1.000
_cell.angle_alpha   90.00
_cell.angle_beta   90.00
_cell.angle_gamma   90.00
#
_symmetry.space_group_name_H-M   'P 1'
#
loop_
_entity.id
_entity.type
_entity.pdbx_description
1 polymer ?
#
loop_
_entity_poly.entity_id
_entity_poly.type
_entity_poly.pdbx_seq_one_letter_code
_entity_poly.pdbx_strand_id
1 'polypeptide(L)'
;MNAVVDLFVERLELQHVDVRRVAAADVAAEVACVCAERGVARLGVPPALPLEWRPAGASVVEDHDLAPAELDALDAALTGCTLAIAETGSLVLAAGPADGRRALSLVPDVYLCVVTEDQVEPDLPAAMPRIAGLIREEGRPVVFVSGPSATSDIELQRVEGVHGPRQLVVLLVS
;
A
#
# COMPACT_ATOMS: atom_id res chain seq x y z
N MET A 1 16.88 1.00 -17.45
CA MET A 1 16.06 0.05 -16.68
C MET A 1 16.74 -0.13 -15.32
N ASN A 2 16.04 0.07 -14.22
CA ASN A 2 16.61 -0.02 -12.87
C ASN A 2 16.43 -1.46 -12.37
N ALA A 3 17.51 -2.25 -12.31
CA ALA A 3 17.46 -3.67 -11.93
C ALA A 3 16.83 -3.92 -10.54
N VAL A 4 16.97 -2.95 -9.61
CA VAL A 4 16.37 -3.03 -8.28
C VAL A 4 14.83 -2.92 -8.38
N VAL A 5 14.35 -1.99 -9.19
CA VAL A 5 12.92 -1.78 -9.43
C VAL A 5 12.32 -2.98 -10.16
N ASP A 6 13.02 -3.54 -11.15
CA ASP A 6 12.55 -4.71 -11.88
C ASP A 6 12.47 -5.95 -10.96
N LEU A 7 13.43 -6.14 -10.05
CA LEU A 7 13.37 -7.16 -9.01
C LEU A 7 12.18 -6.95 -8.07
N PHE A 8 11.93 -5.70 -7.65
CA PHE A 8 10.80 -5.38 -6.79
C PHE A 8 9.46 -5.79 -7.43
N VAL A 9 9.27 -5.43 -8.72
CA VAL A 9 8.08 -5.81 -9.47
C VAL A 9 7.93 -7.33 -9.55
N GLU A 10 9.00 -8.05 -9.93
CA GLU A 10 9.01 -9.53 -9.99
C GLU A 10 8.56 -10.14 -8.65
N ARG A 11 9.07 -9.64 -7.53
CA ARG A 11 8.74 -10.17 -6.20
C ARG A 11 7.29 -9.89 -5.81
N LEU A 12 6.76 -8.73 -6.15
CA LEU A 12 5.36 -8.40 -5.92
C LEU A 12 4.42 -9.30 -6.74
N GLU A 13 4.73 -9.50 -8.02
CA GLU A 13 3.93 -10.36 -8.92
C GLU A 13 3.91 -11.83 -8.43
N LEU A 14 5.04 -12.35 -7.94
CA LEU A 14 5.10 -13.68 -7.31
C LEU A 14 4.19 -13.80 -6.08
N GLN A 15 3.88 -12.69 -5.41
CA GLN A 15 2.97 -12.62 -4.27
C GLN A 15 1.53 -12.30 -4.68
N HIS A 16 1.20 -12.34 -5.98
CA HIS A 16 -0.12 -12.03 -6.53
C HIS A 16 -0.57 -10.58 -6.30
N VAL A 17 0.37 -9.64 -6.26
CA VAL A 17 0.10 -8.20 -6.22
C VAL A 17 -0.15 -7.71 -7.64
N ASP A 18 -1.19 -6.89 -7.83
CA ASP A 18 -1.43 -6.17 -9.09
C ASP A 18 -0.49 -4.96 -9.14
N VAL A 19 0.53 -5.02 -10.00
CA VAL A 19 1.53 -3.95 -10.12
C VAL A 19 1.28 -3.15 -11.39
N ARG A 20 1.14 -1.83 -11.26
CA ARG A 20 0.91 -0.91 -12.35
C ARG A 20 1.98 0.17 -12.39
N ARG A 21 2.72 0.23 -13.49
CA ARG A 21 3.71 1.30 -13.73
C ARG A 21 2.98 2.52 -14.27
N VAL A 22 3.14 3.66 -13.62
CA VAL A 22 2.46 4.90 -13.97
C VAL A 22 3.40 6.09 -13.96
N ALA A 23 3.16 7.07 -14.81
CA ALA A 23 3.84 8.37 -14.70
C ALA A 23 3.24 9.16 -13.52
N ALA A 24 4.03 10.02 -12.89
CA ALA A 24 3.58 10.80 -11.74
C ALA A 24 2.29 11.62 -12.02
N ALA A 25 2.14 12.14 -13.24
CA ALA A 25 0.96 12.91 -13.63
C ALA A 25 -0.32 12.06 -13.80
N ASP A 26 -0.18 10.74 -13.95
CA ASP A 26 -1.28 9.82 -14.27
C ASP A 26 -1.80 9.04 -13.05
N VAL A 27 -1.19 9.23 -11.88
CA VAL A 27 -1.53 8.48 -10.65
C VAL A 27 -3.03 8.56 -10.34
N ALA A 28 -3.63 9.74 -10.33
CA ALA A 28 -5.06 9.89 -10.03
C ALA A 28 -5.97 9.20 -11.04
N ALA A 29 -5.57 9.22 -12.32
CA ALA A 29 -6.31 8.55 -13.40
C ALA A 29 -6.26 7.03 -13.24
N GLU A 30 -5.08 6.50 -12.90
CA GLU A 30 -4.90 5.06 -12.67
C GLU A 30 -5.63 4.60 -11.40
N VAL A 31 -5.59 5.38 -10.31
CA VAL A 31 -6.41 5.11 -9.11
C VAL A 31 -7.89 5.07 -9.46
N ALA A 32 -8.38 6.02 -10.28
CA ALA A 32 -9.78 6.02 -10.74
C ALA A 32 -10.11 4.77 -11.55
N CYS A 33 -9.19 4.32 -12.42
CA CYS A 33 -9.34 3.08 -13.20
C CYS A 33 -9.46 1.87 -12.27
N VAL A 34 -8.55 1.71 -11.31
CA VAL A 34 -8.60 0.63 -10.32
C VAL A 34 -9.90 0.68 -9.51
N CYS A 35 -10.33 1.86 -9.06
CA CYS A 35 -11.60 2.02 -8.35
C CYS A 35 -12.79 1.53 -9.19
N ALA A 36 -12.84 1.90 -10.46
CA ALA A 36 -13.91 1.47 -11.37
C ALA A 36 -13.87 -0.06 -11.61
N GLU A 37 -12.70 -0.65 -11.87
CA GLU A 37 -12.51 -2.08 -12.08
C GLU A 37 -12.90 -2.93 -10.86
N ARG A 38 -12.65 -2.42 -9.64
CA ARG A 38 -12.89 -3.13 -8.38
C ARG A 38 -14.24 -2.77 -7.73
N GLY A 39 -15.02 -1.86 -8.34
CA GLY A 39 -16.30 -1.41 -7.81
C GLY A 39 -16.18 -0.59 -6.52
N VAL A 40 -15.06 0.15 -6.36
CA VAL A 40 -14.80 0.99 -5.19
C VAL A 40 -15.61 2.27 -5.28
N ALA A 41 -16.55 2.46 -4.38
CA ALA A 41 -17.34 3.68 -4.25
C ALA A 41 -16.80 4.62 -3.15
N ARG A 42 -16.25 4.04 -2.06
CA ARG A 42 -15.72 4.78 -0.90
C ARG A 42 -14.26 4.43 -0.69
N LEU A 43 -13.38 5.42 -0.92
CA LEU A 43 -11.93 5.29 -0.83
C LEU A 43 -11.41 6.03 0.40
N GLY A 44 -10.87 5.30 1.38
CA GLY A 44 -10.21 5.86 2.55
C GLY A 44 -8.80 6.34 2.21
N VAL A 45 -8.42 7.51 2.70
CA VAL A 45 -7.08 8.08 2.48
C VAL A 45 -6.54 8.72 3.76
N PRO A 46 -5.21 8.77 3.97
CA PRO A 46 -4.63 9.62 5.00
C PRO A 46 -4.89 11.10 4.70
N PRO A 47 -5.07 11.96 5.71
CA PRO A 47 -5.32 13.40 5.47
C PRO A 47 -4.21 14.10 4.68
N ALA A 48 -2.97 13.66 4.84
CA ALA A 48 -1.81 14.22 4.14
C ALA A 48 -1.45 13.50 2.83
N LEU A 49 -2.35 12.65 2.30
CA LEU A 49 -2.16 12.10 0.96
C LEU A 49 -2.13 13.22 -0.08
N PRO A 50 -1.16 13.24 -1.01
CA PRO A 50 -1.11 14.22 -2.09
C PRO A 50 -2.45 14.36 -2.81
N LEU A 51 -2.90 15.60 -3.00
CA LEU A 51 -4.21 15.87 -3.63
C LEU A 51 -4.23 15.40 -5.09
N GLU A 52 -3.08 15.46 -5.75
CA GLU A 52 -2.88 15.00 -7.11
C GLU A 52 -2.99 13.48 -7.30
N TRP A 53 -3.02 12.71 -6.22
CA TRP A 53 -3.25 11.25 -6.29
C TRP A 53 -4.73 10.87 -6.10
N ARG A 54 -5.56 11.83 -5.68
CA ARG A 54 -6.98 11.57 -5.40
C ARG A 54 -7.77 11.39 -6.68
N PRO A 55 -8.50 10.27 -6.83
CA PRO A 55 -9.23 9.99 -8.07
C PRO A 55 -10.49 10.85 -8.19
N ALA A 56 -10.92 11.08 -9.43
CA ALA A 56 -12.30 11.46 -9.70
C ALA A 56 -13.19 10.21 -9.71
N GLY A 57 -14.47 10.38 -9.33
CA GLY A 57 -15.47 9.32 -9.45
C GLY A 57 -15.69 8.44 -8.22
N ALA A 58 -14.73 8.34 -7.30
CA ALA A 58 -14.93 7.71 -5.99
C ALA A 58 -15.13 8.76 -4.90
N SER A 59 -15.91 8.42 -3.86
CA SER A 59 -16.03 9.24 -2.67
C SER A 59 -14.80 9.09 -1.80
N VAL A 60 -13.94 10.11 -1.76
CA VAL A 60 -12.73 10.12 -0.94
C VAL A 60 -13.08 10.48 0.50
N VAL A 61 -12.68 9.62 1.44
CA VAL A 61 -12.91 9.77 2.88
C VAL A 61 -11.56 9.90 3.59
N GLU A 62 -11.29 11.03 4.22
CA GLU A 62 -10.06 11.22 4.98
C GLU A 62 -10.14 10.54 6.35
N ASP A 63 -9.10 9.79 6.70
CA ASP A 63 -8.99 9.10 7.98
C ASP A 63 -8.47 10.04 9.09
N HIS A 64 -9.36 10.82 9.66
CA HIS A 64 -9.12 11.62 10.86
C HIS A 64 -9.44 10.82 12.14
N ASP A 65 -8.92 9.61 12.27
CA ASP A 65 -9.20 8.66 13.35
C ASP A 65 -10.63 8.06 13.25
N LEU A 66 -11.00 7.59 12.07
CA LEU A 66 -12.28 6.92 11.81
C LEU A 66 -12.49 5.77 12.80
N ALA A 67 -13.72 5.66 13.31
CA ALA A 67 -14.10 4.53 14.16
C ALA A 67 -14.06 3.19 13.37
N PRO A 68 -13.92 2.03 14.05
CA PRO A 68 -13.85 0.74 13.37
C PRO A 68 -14.98 0.48 12.38
N ALA A 69 -16.21 0.89 12.71
CA ALA A 69 -17.36 0.72 11.82
C ALA A 69 -17.31 1.64 10.58
N GLU A 70 -16.65 2.79 10.69
CA GLU A 70 -16.45 3.71 9.56
C GLU A 70 -15.35 3.19 8.62
N LEU A 71 -14.29 2.58 9.17
CA LEU A 71 -13.25 1.91 8.40
C LEU A 71 -13.80 0.69 7.67
N ASP A 72 -14.62 -0.12 8.33
CA ASP A 72 -15.28 -1.31 7.76
C ASP A 72 -16.25 -0.94 6.62
N ALA A 73 -16.76 0.29 6.63
CA ALA A 73 -17.61 0.82 5.57
C ALA A 73 -16.84 1.37 4.36
N LEU A 74 -15.50 1.33 4.35
CA LEU A 74 -14.68 1.68 3.19
C LEU A 74 -14.52 0.45 2.28
N ASP A 75 -14.64 0.66 0.98
CA ASP A 75 -14.40 -0.40 0.00
C ASP A 75 -12.90 -0.61 -0.23
N ALA A 76 -12.13 0.48 -0.18
CA ALA A 76 -10.69 0.46 -0.39
C ALA A 76 -9.97 1.54 0.44
N ALA A 77 -8.64 1.38 0.55
CA ALA A 77 -7.75 2.43 1.02
C ALA A 77 -6.67 2.75 -0.01
N LEU A 78 -6.27 4.01 -0.07
CA LEU A 78 -5.13 4.49 -0.87
C LEU A 78 -4.15 5.21 0.05
N THR A 79 -2.89 4.78 0.02
CA THR A 79 -1.80 5.41 0.77
C THR A 79 -0.54 5.51 -0.08
N GLY A 80 0.45 6.26 0.39
CA GLY A 80 1.84 6.06 0.00
C GLY A 80 2.51 4.98 0.84
N CYS A 81 3.81 4.85 0.73
CA CYS A 81 4.65 4.09 1.65
C CYS A 81 5.87 4.91 2.08
N THR A 82 6.51 4.50 3.15
CA THR A 82 7.75 5.13 3.62
C THR A 82 8.95 4.70 2.76
N LEU A 83 9.04 3.42 2.46
CA LEU A 83 10.00 2.81 1.53
C LEU A 83 9.48 1.42 1.09
N ALA A 84 10.15 0.84 0.09
CA ALA A 84 9.90 -0.52 -0.36
C ALA A 84 11.21 -1.32 -0.41
N ILE A 85 11.14 -2.64 -0.35
CA ILE A 85 12.31 -3.54 -0.35
C ILE A 85 12.20 -4.51 -1.52
N ALA A 86 13.14 -4.42 -2.45
CA ALA A 86 13.09 -5.19 -3.70
C ALA A 86 13.28 -6.70 -3.46
N GLU A 87 14.26 -7.09 -2.65
CA GLU A 87 14.59 -8.51 -2.39
C GLU A 87 13.36 -9.32 -1.94
N THR A 88 12.50 -8.72 -1.13
CA THR A 88 11.34 -9.38 -0.53
C THR A 88 10.00 -8.98 -1.15
N GLY A 89 9.96 -7.99 -2.05
CA GLY A 89 8.71 -7.42 -2.54
C GLY A 89 7.83 -6.84 -1.42
N SER A 90 8.45 -6.15 -0.46
CA SER A 90 7.74 -5.65 0.72
C SER A 90 7.58 -4.14 0.68
N LEU A 91 6.40 -3.67 1.02
CA LEU A 91 6.13 -2.27 1.35
C LEU A 91 6.41 -2.05 2.83
N VAL A 92 7.00 -0.92 3.18
CA VAL A 92 7.25 -0.52 4.58
C VAL A 92 6.43 0.73 4.88
N LEU A 93 5.50 0.58 5.82
CA LEU A 93 4.64 1.64 6.31
C LEU A 93 5.10 2.02 7.72
N ALA A 94 5.34 3.29 7.97
CA ALA A 94 5.82 3.77 9.25
C ALA A 94 4.89 4.82 9.88
N ALA A 95 3.59 4.71 9.63
CA ALA A 95 2.59 5.68 10.10
C ALA A 95 2.96 7.14 9.78
N GLY A 96 3.58 7.34 8.62
CA GLY A 96 3.93 8.66 8.10
C GLY A 96 2.71 9.42 7.59
N PRO A 97 2.89 10.69 7.21
CA PRO A 97 1.79 11.53 6.71
C PRO A 97 1.03 10.91 5.52
N ALA A 98 1.75 10.31 4.58
CA ALA A 98 1.15 9.67 3.40
C ALA A 98 0.83 8.19 3.60
N ASP A 99 1.46 7.49 4.57
CA ASP A 99 1.18 6.09 4.88
C ASP A 99 -0.12 5.93 5.68
N GLY A 100 -0.45 6.95 6.48
CA GLY A 100 -1.57 6.91 7.41
C GLY A 100 -1.37 5.93 8.57
N ARG A 101 -2.41 5.73 9.35
CA ARG A 101 -2.38 4.77 10.46
C ARG A 101 -2.57 3.33 9.98
N ARG A 102 -2.04 2.39 10.72
CA ARG A 102 -2.07 0.95 10.41
C ARG A 102 -3.47 0.42 10.10
N ALA A 103 -4.51 0.89 10.79
CA ALA A 103 -5.88 0.40 10.59
C ALA A 103 -6.38 0.65 9.16
N LEU A 104 -5.98 1.76 8.53
CA LEU A 104 -6.38 2.11 7.17
C LEU A 104 -5.85 1.10 6.14
N SER A 105 -4.64 0.57 6.31
CA SER A 105 -4.05 -0.43 5.41
C SER A 105 -4.47 -1.87 5.70
N LEU A 106 -5.24 -2.11 6.78
CA LEU A 106 -5.61 -3.47 7.20
C LEU A 106 -7.08 -3.80 7.08
N VAL A 107 -7.98 -2.81 7.26
CA VAL A 107 -9.42 -3.07 7.36
C VAL A 107 -10.11 -3.18 6.00
N PRO A 108 -9.92 -2.24 5.03
CA PRO A 108 -10.58 -2.34 3.73
C PRO A 108 -10.11 -3.55 2.92
N ASP A 109 -11.02 -4.13 2.14
CA ASP A 109 -10.77 -5.32 1.32
C ASP A 109 -9.77 -5.09 0.18
N VAL A 110 -9.72 -3.86 -0.35
CA VAL A 110 -8.80 -3.45 -1.42
C VAL A 110 -7.83 -2.41 -0.88
N TYR A 111 -6.54 -2.67 -1.05
CA TYR A 111 -5.50 -1.72 -0.65
C TYR A 111 -4.67 -1.30 -1.85
N LEU A 112 -4.63 0.02 -2.11
CA LEU A 112 -3.80 0.65 -3.13
C LEU A 112 -2.64 1.37 -2.44
N CYS A 113 -1.42 1.11 -2.90
CA CYS A 113 -0.22 1.78 -2.39
C CYS A 113 0.57 2.41 -3.52
N VAL A 114 0.82 3.71 -3.43
CA VAL A 114 1.69 4.44 -4.36
C VAL A 114 3.13 4.34 -3.86
N VAL A 115 4.02 3.88 -4.74
CA VAL A 115 5.45 3.72 -4.49
C VAL A 115 6.20 4.45 -5.58
N THR A 116 7.11 5.35 -5.24
CA THR A 116 8.03 5.97 -6.21
C THR A 116 9.29 5.13 -6.35
N GLU A 117 9.90 5.11 -7.53
CA GLU A 117 11.09 4.28 -7.79
C GLU A 117 12.26 4.60 -6.85
N ASP A 118 12.38 5.84 -6.37
CA ASP A 118 13.41 6.29 -5.42
C ASP A 118 13.17 5.80 -3.98
N GLN A 119 11.98 5.28 -3.67
CA GLN A 119 11.67 4.64 -2.38
C GLN A 119 12.09 3.17 -2.34
N VAL A 120 12.51 2.58 -3.46
CA VAL A 120 12.82 1.15 -3.54
C VAL A 120 14.26 0.89 -3.14
N GLU A 121 14.45 0.31 -1.97
CA GLU A 121 15.73 -0.17 -1.46
C GLU A 121 16.04 -1.59 -1.99
N PRO A 122 17.29 -1.94 -2.27
CA PRO A 122 17.62 -3.25 -2.84
C PRO A 122 17.30 -4.41 -1.91
N ASP A 123 17.59 -4.26 -0.61
CA ASP A 123 17.47 -5.32 0.40
C ASP A 123 17.16 -4.75 1.80
N LEU A 124 16.89 -5.64 2.75
CA LEU A 124 16.61 -5.25 4.13
C LEU A 124 17.81 -4.58 4.83
N PRO A 125 19.07 -5.05 4.69
CA PRO A 125 20.23 -4.35 5.22
C PRO A 125 20.34 -2.88 4.78
N ALA A 126 20.08 -2.59 3.52
CA ALA A 126 20.08 -1.19 3.00
C ALA A 126 18.95 -0.34 3.61
N ALA A 127 17.77 -0.92 3.81
CA ALA A 127 16.60 -0.24 4.37
C ALA A 127 16.71 0.01 5.90
N MET A 128 17.42 -0.87 6.63
CA MET A 128 17.45 -0.88 8.10
C MET A 128 17.92 0.43 8.75
N PRO A 129 18.92 1.17 8.26
CA PRO A 129 19.31 2.44 8.87
C PRO A 129 18.15 3.45 8.93
N ARG A 130 17.38 3.55 7.83
CA ARG A 130 16.20 4.43 7.75
C ARG A 130 15.07 3.95 8.67
N ILE A 131 14.76 2.65 8.65
CA ILE A 131 13.76 2.05 9.52
C ILE A 131 14.11 2.24 11.00
N ALA A 132 15.37 1.99 11.36
CA ALA A 132 15.83 2.15 12.75
C ALA A 132 15.75 3.62 13.24
N GLY A 133 15.99 4.60 12.35
CA GLY A 133 15.79 6.02 12.64
C GLY A 133 14.34 6.33 13.00
N LEU A 134 13.40 5.89 12.15
CA LEU A 134 11.96 6.09 12.36
C LEU A 134 11.47 5.51 13.70
N ILE A 135 11.97 4.33 14.08
CA ILE A 135 11.58 3.68 15.32
C ILE A 135 12.22 4.38 16.54
N ARG A 136 13.53 4.67 16.49
CA ARG A 136 14.28 5.16 17.65
C ARG A 136 14.08 6.65 17.91
N GLU A 137 14.03 7.46 16.86
CA GLU A 137 14.00 8.92 16.96
C GLU A 137 12.58 9.44 16.95
N GLU A 138 11.68 8.82 16.20
CA GLU A 138 10.32 9.29 16.00
C GLU A 138 9.26 8.42 16.71
N GLY A 139 9.65 7.24 17.22
CA GLY A 139 8.73 6.32 17.91
C GLY A 139 7.64 5.74 17.00
N ARG A 140 7.84 5.75 15.69
CA ARG A 140 6.82 5.30 14.73
C ARG A 140 6.70 3.77 14.72
N PRO A 141 5.48 3.23 14.71
CA PRO A 141 5.25 1.82 14.46
C PRO A 141 5.58 1.52 12.99
N VAL A 142 6.28 0.42 12.73
CA VAL A 142 6.63 -0.03 11.38
C VAL A 142 5.88 -1.30 11.05
N VAL A 143 5.29 -1.34 9.86
CA VAL A 143 4.57 -2.49 9.32
C VAL A 143 5.18 -2.88 7.98
N PHE A 144 5.46 -4.16 7.78
CA PHE A 144 5.85 -4.73 6.51
C PHE A 144 4.64 -5.38 5.86
N VAL A 145 4.36 -5.02 4.61
CA VAL A 145 3.29 -5.59 3.80
C VAL A 145 3.93 -6.31 2.62
N SER A 146 3.83 -7.63 2.61
CA SER A 146 4.40 -8.50 1.57
C SER A 146 3.29 -9.30 0.90
N GLY A 147 2.53 -8.62 0.05
CA GLY A 147 1.39 -9.21 -0.64
C GLY A 147 0.04 -9.07 0.07
N PRO A 148 -1.06 -9.52 -0.57
CA PRO A 148 -2.40 -9.54 0.01
C PRO A 148 -2.48 -10.53 1.16
N SER A 149 -3.47 -10.31 2.08
CA SER A 149 -3.67 -11.20 3.21
C SER A 149 -4.07 -12.60 2.76
N ALA A 150 -3.26 -13.60 3.14
CA ALA A 150 -3.55 -15.00 2.88
C ALA A 150 -3.12 -15.86 4.06
N THR A 151 -4.02 -16.76 4.52
CA THR A 151 -3.70 -17.79 5.51
C THR A 151 -3.69 -19.14 4.80
N SER A 152 -2.53 -19.81 4.79
CA SER A 152 -2.35 -21.11 4.14
C SER A 152 -1.98 -22.26 5.11
N ASP A 153 -1.90 -21.98 6.43
CA ASP A 153 -1.08 -22.81 7.31
C ASP A 153 -1.78 -23.99 7.98
N ILE A 154 -3.10 -24.11 7.95
CA ILE A 154 -3.74 -25.19 8.73
C ILE A 154 -4.67 -26.09 7.90
N GLU A 155 -5.27 -25.62 6.80
CA GLU A 155 -6.31 -26.37 6.10
C GLU A 155 -6.01 -26.77 4.66
N LEU A 156 -4.77 -26.58 4.18
CA LEU A 156 -4.36 -26.81 2.77
C LEU A 156 -5.20 -26.02 1.75
N GLN A 157 -6.06 -25.12 2.21
CA GLN A 157 -6.85 -24.19 1.40
C GLN A 157 -6.45 -22.75 1.76
N ARG A 158 -6.03 -22.00 0.74
CA ARG A 158 -5.72 -20.58 0.89
C ARG A 158 -7.02 -19.81 1.18
N VAL A 159 -7.18 -19.32 2.40
CA VAL A 159 -8.27 -18.41 2.79
C VAL A 159 -7.73 -16.99 2.72
N GLU A 160 -8.31 -16.18 1.86
CA GLU A 160 -7.93 -14.78 1.66
C GLU A 160 -8.72 -13.86 2.61
N GLY A 161 -8.08 -12.77 3.08
CA GLY A 161 -8.76 -11.69 3.79
C GLY A 161 -9.07 -11.92 5.27
N VAL A 162 -8.37 -12.84 5.95
CA VAL A 162 -8.62 -13.09 7.40
C VAL A 162 -7.98 -12.03 8.29
N HIS A 163 -6.84 -11.44 7.88
CA HIS A 163 -6.03 -10.52 8.70
C HIS A 163 -5.57 -9.28 7.94
N GLY A 164 -6.21 -8.88 6.85
CA GLY A 164 -5.85 -7.74 6.04
C GLY A 164 -6.54 -7.74 4.66
N PRO A 165 -6.16 -6.83 3.78
CA PRO A 165 -6.80 -6.67 2.47
C PRO A 165 -6.67 -7.94 1.63
N ARG A 166 -7.76 -8.30 0.95
CA ARG A 166 -7.81 -9.43 0.01
C ARG A 166 -7.08 -9.13 -1.28
N GLN A 167 -6.99 -7.87 -1.63
CA GLN A 167 -6.36 -7.40 -2.87
C GLN A 167 -5.37 -6.27 -2.56
N LEU A 168 -4.17 -6.41 -3.08
CA LEU A 168 -3.14 -5.37 -3.02
C LEU A 168 -2.81 -4.91 -4.45
N VAL A 169 -2.89 -3.61 -4.66
CA VAL A 169 -2.50 -2.95 -5.90
C VAL A 169 -1.36 -1.99 -5.60
N VAL A 170 -0.25 -2.12 -6.31
CA VAL A 170 0.89 -1.20 -6.20
C VAL A 170 0.98 -0.35 -7.45
N LEU A 171 0.88 0.96 -7.28
CA LEU A 171 1.12 1.95 -8.32
C LEU A 171 2.58 2.39 -8.23
N LEU A 172 3.40 1.88 -9.14
CA LEU A 172 4.83 2.19 -9.19
C LEU A 172 5.07 3.39 -10.10
N VAL A 173 5.48 4.49 -9.49
CA VAL A 173 5.67 5.80 -10.14
C VAL A 173 7.12 5.96 -10.57
N SER A 174 7.31 6.22 -11.86
CA SER A 174 8.59 6.54 -12.49
C SER A 174 8.76 8.04 -12.72
#